data_4d79dc796a2746d04251584f2b961c9d
#
_entry.id   4d79dc796a2746d04251584f2b961c9d
#
_cell.length_a   1.000
_cell.length_b   1.000
_cell.length_c   1.000
_cell.angle_alpha   90.00
_cell.angle_beta   90.00
_cell.angle_gamma   90.00
#
_symmetry.space_group_name_H-M   'P 1'
#
loop_
_entity.id
_entity.type
_entity.pdbx_description
1 polymer ?
#
loop_
_entity_poly.entity_id
_entity_poly.type
_entity_poly.pdbx_seq_one_letter_code
_entity_poly.pdbx_strand_id
1 'polypeptide(L)'
;MAAPAAKSRFDSLYRSHAHAIHLYCLRRLGPNEATDAAADVFVVVWRRLDACPEGDEARLWIYGIARNVVANRRRAAARSTALVNRAAAVAPSDDPGPETVVLRRSEYRELDAALEKLPSRYREVLVLAVWDDLDRESIARLEGVSRAAIDKRISRAYTKLARLMNRHTPRDQVFVVPQTTEEGGDL
;
A
#
# COMPACT_ATOMS: atom_id res chain seq x y z
N MET A 1 4.23 -15.49 30.20
CA MET A 1 5.56 -15.13 29.69
C MET A 1 5.78 -15.93 28.41
N ALA A 2 5.98 -15.27 27.27
CA ALA A 2 6.29 -15.97 26.01
C ALA A 2 7.63 -16.71 26.17
N ALA A 3 7.71 -17.95 25.68
CA ALA A 3 8.94 -18.71 25.69
C ALA A 3 10.05 -17.94 24.96
N PRO A 4 11.34 -18.06 25.36
CA PRO A 4 12.44 -17.35 24.73
C PRO A 4 12.47 -17.49 23.20
N ALA A 5 12.08 -18.65 22.69
CA ALA A 5 11.98 -18.93 21.26
C ALA A 5 10.91 -18.07 20.55
N ALA A 6 9.73 -17.88 21.16
CA ALA A 6 8.67 -17.05 20.59
C ALA A 6 9.10 -15.57 20.52
N LYS A 7 9.76 -15.08 21.56
CA LYS A 7 10.31 -13.72 21.56
C LYS A 7 11.37 -13.54 20.46
N SER A 8 12.33 -14.47 20.34
CA SER A 8 13.37 -14.41 19.32
C SER A 8 12.77 -14.44 17.91
N ARG A 9 11.75 -15.28 17.65
CA ARG A 9 11.04 -15.34 16.37
C ARG A 9 10.33 -14.01 16.06
N PHE A 10 9.63 -13.45 17.02
CA PHE A 10 8.97 -12.16 16.86
C PHE A 10 9.97 -11.04 16.58
N ASP A 11 11.08 -10.97 17.34
CA ASP A 11 12.12 -9.96 17.15
C ASP A 11 12.72 -10.04 15.74
N SER A 12 12.92 -11.24 15.21
CA SER A 12 13.37 -11.45 13.83
C SER A 12 12.36 -10.91 12.81
N LEU A 13 11.07 -11.27 12.93
CA LEU A 13 10.01 -10.77 12.05
C LEU A 13 9.87 -9.25 12.12
N TYR A 14 9.94 -8.68 13.32
CA TYR A 14 9.87 -7.24 13.50
C TYR A 14 11.02 -6.52 12.81
N ARG A 15 12.27 -6.94 13.03
CA ARG A 15 13.45 -6.34 12.40
C ARG A 15 13.40 -6.41 10.88
N SER A 16 12.93 -7.53 10.33
CA SER A 16 12.87 -7.74 8.88
C SER A 16 11.74 -6.96 8.21
N HIS A 17 10.63 -6.69 8.89
CA HIS A 17 9.41 -6.20 8.22
C HIS A 17 8.90 -4.86 8.76
N ALA A 18 9.36 -4.36 9.93
CA ALA A 18 8.78 -3.17 10.56
C ALA A 18 8.84 -1.94 9.65
N HIS A 19 9.96 -1.71 8.99
CA HIS A 19 10.12 -0.58 8.08
C HIS A 19 9.17 -0.66 6.88
N ALA A 20 9.08 -1.82 6.22
CA ALA A 20 8.20 -2.03 5.08
C ALA A 20 6.72 -1.86 5.47
N ILE A 21 6.31 -2.39 6.62
CA ILE A 21 4.94 -2.25 7.13
C ILE A 21 4.64 -0.81 7.55
N HIS A 22 5.59 -0.09 8.14
CA HIS A 22 5.41 1.33 8.43
C HIS A 22 5.19 2.13 7.14
N LEU A 23 6.00 1.91 6.10
CA LEU A 23 5.82 2.55 4.79
C LEU A 23 4.50 2.15 4.12
N TYR A 24 4.07 0.90 4.27
CA TYR A 24 2.76 0.43 3.80
C TYR A 24 1.62 1.23 4.45
N CYS A 25 1.67 1.41 5.77
CA CYS A 25 0.68 2.19 6.52
C CYS A 25 0.75 3.67 6.16
N LEU A 26 1.96 4.24 6.04
CA LEU A 26 2.20 5.65 5.72
C LEU A 26 1.56 6.05 4.38
N ARG A 27 1.74 5.24 3.36
CA ARG A 27 1.16 5.47 2.02
C ARG A 27 -0.37 5.40 2.00
N ARG A 28 -0.99 4.79 2.99
CA ARG A 28 -2.44 4.51 3.02
C ARG A 28 -3.23 5.31 4.05
N LEU A 29 -2.59 5.73 5.12
CA LEU A 29 -3.23 6.43 6.24
C LEU A 29 -2.62 7.82 6.50
N GLY A 30 -1.47 8.12 5.86
CA GLY A 30 -0.71 9.34 6.13
C GLY A 30 0.14 9.27 7.41
N PRO A 31 0.96 10.32 7.66
CA PRO A 31 1.98 10.31 8.70
C PRO A 31 1.42 10.22 10.12
N ASN A 32 0.28 10.82 10.37
CA ASN A 32 -0.31 10.89 11.71
C ASN A 32 -0.75 9.54 12.26
N GLU A 33 -1.17 8.62 11.38
CA GLU A 33 -1.69 7.31 11.77
C GLU A 33 -0.73 6.15 11.46
N ALA A 34 0.32 6.38 10.68
CA ALA A 34 1.18 5.31 10.16
C ALA A 34 1.89 4.53 11.27
N THR A 35 2.45 5.23 12.24
CA THR A 35 3.21 4.63 13.35
C THR A 35 2.31 3.76 14.22
N ASP A 36 1.16 4.28 14.60
CA ASP A 36 0.20 3.57 15.44
C ASP A 36 -0.41 2.37 14.69
N ALA A 37 -0.69 2.54 13.38
CA ALA A 37 -1.18 1.44 12.57
C ALA A 37 -0.14 0.32 12.42
N ALA A 38 1.13 0.66 12.22
CA ALA A 38 2.21 -0.32 12.17
C ALA A 38 2.39 -1.04 13.51
N ALA A 39 2.29 -0.33 14.63
CA ALA A 39 2.31 -0.93 15.96
C ALA A 39 1.15 -1.92 16.15
N ASP A 40 -0.08 -1.54 15.76
CA ASP A 40 -1.25 -2.43 15.80
C ASP A 40 -1.04 -3.71 14.99
N VAL A 41 -0.40 -3.60 13.80
CA VAL A 41 -0.05 -4.77 12.99
C VAL A 41 0.83 -5.73 13.79
N PHE A 42 1.89 -5.23 14.43
CA PHE A 42 2.82 -6.09 15.18
C PHE A 42 2.23 -6.59 16.50
N VAL A 43 1.28 -5.90 17.11
CA VAL A 43 0.48 -6.44 18.21
C VAL A 43 -0.34 -7.66 17.76
N VAL A 44 -0.94 -7.61 16.57
CA VAL A 44 -1.66 -8.77 16.01
C VAL A 44 -0.71 -9.89 15.64
N VAL A 45 0.46 -9.58 15.04
CA VAL A 45 1.52 -10.56 14.74
C VAL A 45 1.95 -11.29 16.02
N TRP A 46 2.21 -10.56 17.10
CA TRP A 46 2.58 -11.15 18.39
C TRP A 46 1.49 -12.08 18.93
N ARG A 47 0.24 -11.62 18.92
CA ARG A 47 -0.91 -12.41 19.43
C ARG A 47 -1.18 -13.68 18.62
N ARG A 48 -0.78 -13.71 17.37
CA ARG A 48 -1.03 -14.81 16.43
C ARG A 48 0.26 -15.46 15.93
N LEU A 49 1.34 -15.33 16.68
CA LEU A 49 2.67 -15.77 16.27
C LEU A 49 2.72 -17.26 15.92
N ASP A 50 1.96 -18.09 16.64
CA ASP A 50 1.86 -19.53 16.38
C ASP A 50 1.21 -19.85 15.02
N ALA A 51 0.40 -18.94 14.49
CA ALA A 51 -0.21 -19.06 13.16
C ALA A 51 0.63 -18.42 12.05
N CYS A 52 1.77 -17.81 12.38
CA CYS A 52 2.64 -17.20 11.39
C CYS A 52 3.36 -18.30 10.60
N PRO A 53 3.26 -18.30 9.25
CA PRO A 53 4.02 -19.22 8.42
C PRO A 53 5.54 -19.04 8.60
N GLU A 54 6.32 -20.01 8.15
CA GLU A 54 7.78 -19.90 8.08
C GLU A 54 8.24 -19.36 6.73
N GLY A 55 9.48 -18.88 6.68
CA GLY A 55 10.10 -18.39 5.44
C GLY A 55 9.38 -17.21 4.80
N ASP A 56 9.37 -17.18 3.49
CA ASP A 56 8.86 -16.04 2.69
C ASP A 56 7.34 -15.82 2.83
N GLU A 57 6.59 -16.84 3.19
CA GLU A 57 5.15 -16.75 3.43
C GLU A 57 4.81 -15.85 4.64
N ALA A 58 5.74 -15.71 5.62
CA ALA A 58 5.56 -14.83 6.76
C ALA A 58 5.36 -13.37 6.32
N ARG A 59 6.12 -12.91 5.32
CA ARG A 59 5.97 -11.57 4.75
C ARG A 59 4.55 -11.32 4.27
N LEU A 60 4.03 -12.20 3.41
CA LEU A 60 2.68 -12.04 2.85
C LEU A 60 1.60 -12.11 3.93
N TRP A 61 1.77 -12.98 4.93
CA TRP A 61 0.87 -13.08 6.05
C TRP A 61 0.82 -11.78 6.88
N ILE A 62 1.97 -11.12 7.13
CA ILE A 62 2.05 -9.81 7.80
C ILE A 62 1.37 -8.73 6.97
N TYR A 63 1.56 -8.70 5.63
CA TYR A 63 0.84 -7.78 4.74
C TYR A 63 -0.68 -7.99 4.79
N GLY A 64 -1.15 -9.24 4.92
CA GLY A 64 -2.56 -9.57 5.14
C GLY A 64 -3.12 -8.95 6.42
N ILE A 65 -2.35 -8.99 7.50
CA ILE A 65 -2.69 -8.32 8.76
C ILE A 65 -2.72 -6.80 8.58
N ALA A 66 -1.67 -6.23 7.96
CA ALA A 66 -1.58 -4.79 7.71
C ALA A 66 -2.75 -4.27 6.87
N ARG A 67 -3.15 -5.01 5.83
CA ARG A 67 -4.33 -4.71 5.02
C ARG A 67 -5.60 -4.61 5.86
N ASN A 68 -5.80 -5.56 6.77
CA ASN A 68 -6.97 -5.56 7.65
C ASN A 68 -6.95 -4.39 8.66
N VAL A 69 -5.80 -4.08 9.24
CA VAL A 69 -5.63 -2.92 10.15
C VAL A 69 -5.94 -1.62 9.42
N VAL A 70 -5.36 -1.40 8.25
CA VAL A 70 -5.61 -0.21 7.42
C VAL A 70 -7.09 -0.11 7.03
N ALA A 71 -7.71 -1.22 6.60
CA ALA A 71 -9.14 -1.23 6.25
C ALA A 71 -10.04 -0.89 7.45
N ASN A 72 -9.70 -1.39 8.65
CA ASN A 72 -10.44 -1.09 9.88
C ASN A 72 -10.33 0.40 10.25
N ARG A 73 -9.12 0.98 10.20
CA ARG A 73 -8.89 2.40 10.50
C ARG A 73 -9.62 3.30 9.51
N ARG A 74 -9.56 3.03 8.20
CA ARG A 74 -10.33 3.77 7.19
C ARG A 74 -11.84 3.71 7.43
N ARG A 75 -12.36 2.54 7.81
CA ARG A 75 -13.78 2.41 8.15
C ARG A 75 -14.15 3.19 9.42
N ALA A 76 -13.28 3.22 10.42
CA ALA A 76 -13.48 4.00 11.63
C ALA A 76 -13.49 5.50 11.33
N ALA A 77 -12.52 6.00 10.56
CA ALA A 77 -12.46 7.39 10.11
C ALA A 77 -13.71 7.79 9.32
N ALA A 78 -14.16 6.98 8.37
CA ALA A 78 -15.36 7.24 7.60
C ALA A 78 -16.63 7.31 8.49
N ARG A 79 -16.74 6.45 9.51
CA ARG A 79 -17.85 6.52 10.47
C ARG A 79 -17.80 7.79 11.33
N SER A 80 -16.61 8.19 11.78
CA SER A 80 -16.43 9.42 12.56
C SER A 80 -16.82 10.66 11.74
N THR A 81 -16.34 10.75 10.50
CA THR A 81 -16.70 11.84 9.58
C THR A 81 -18.21 11.88 9.30
N ALA A 82 -18.84 10.71 9.10
CA ALA A 82 -20.29 10.65 8.88
C ALA A 82 -21.08 11.09 10.13
N LEU A 83 -20.59 10.80 11.34
CA LEU A 83 -21.19 11.27 12.59
C LEU A 83 -21.03 12.79 12.76
N VAL A 84 -19.84 13.32 12.51
CA VAL A 84 -19.57 14.78 12.57
C VAL A 84 -20.42 15.51 11.53
N ASN A 85 -20.51 15.02 10.30
CA ASN A 85 -21.34 15.62 9.24
C ASN A 85 -22.86 15.57 9.56
N ARG A 86 -23.30 14.56 10.32
CA ARG A 86 -24.70 14.49 10.82
C ARG A 86 -24.96 15.47 11.96
N ALA A 87 -23.94 15.75 12.79
CA ALA A 87 -24.05 16.71 13.89
C ALA A 87 -23.83 18.15 13.42
N ALA A 88 -23.05 18.34 12.35
CA ALA A 88 -22.78 19.63 11.72
C ALA A 88 -23.61 19.73 10.44
N ALA A 89 -24.81 20.31 10.53
CA ALA A 89 -25.54 20.78 9.35
C ALA A 89 -24.87 22.06 8.80
N VAL A 90 -23.59 21.99 8.40
CA VAL A 90 -22.87 23.07 7.72
C VAL A 90 -21.75 22.46 6.86
N ALA A 91 -21.80 22.78 5.56
CA ALA A 91 -20.82 22.70 4.49
C ALA A 91 -19.71 21.61 4.54
N PRO A 92 -19.50 20.88 3.43
CA PRO A 92 -18.35 20.01 3.28
C PRO A 92 -17.10 20.87 3.17
N SER A 93 -16.21 20.80 4.14
CA SER A 93 -14.85 21.24 3.98
C SER A 93 -14.08 20.08 3.33
N ASP A 94 -13.72 20.24 2.05
CA ASP A 94 -12.60 19.57 1.43
C ASP A 94 -11.34 20.08 2.15
N ASP A 95 -10.95 19.38 3.22
CA ASP A 95 -9.65 19.59 3.84
C ASP A 95 -8.71 18.52 3.27
N PRO A 96 -7.82 18.86 2.32
CA PRO A 96 -6.70 18.04 1.98
C PRO A 96 -5.79 18.01 3.20
N GLY A 97 -5.69 16.84 3.86
CA GLY A 97 -4.86 16.62 5.03
C GLY A 97 -3.45 17.22 4.88
N PRO A 98 -2.79 17.54 6.00
CA PRO A 98 -1.59 18.38 6.03
C PRO A 98 -0.51 17.86 5.09
N GLU A 99 -0.02 18.77 4.26
CA GLU A 99 1.08 18.59 3.33
C GLU A 99 2.25 17.90 4.04
N THR A 100 2.49 16.66 3.68
CA THR A 100 3.72 15.98 4.07
C THR A 100 4.85 16.67 3.29
N VAL A 101 5.48 17.65 3.92
CA VAL A 101 6.69 18.29 3.42
C VAL A 101 7.80 17.23 3.41
N VAL A 102 7.87 16.48 2.34
CA VAL A 102 9.11 15.84 1.92
C VAL A 102 9.54 16.61 0.69
N LEU A 103 10.73 17.19 0.74
CA LEU A 103 11.44 17.80 -0.38
C LEU A 103 11.57 16.78 -1.52
N ARG A 104 10.49 16.56 -2.26
CA ARG A 104 10.50 15.76 -3.48
C ARG A 104 10.62 16.71 -4.66
N ARG A 105 11.57 16.42 -5.55
CA ARG A 105 11.76 17.11 -6.82
C ARG A 105 10.42 17.18 -7.56
N SER A 106 10.21 18.22 -8.36
CA SER A 106 8.94 18.48 -9.06
C SER A 106 8.38 17.30 -9.84
N GLU A 107 9.25 16.46 -10.40
CA GLU A 107 8.92 15.23 -11.14
C GLU A 107 8.09 14.22 -10.32
N TYR A 108 8.35 14.11 -9.01
CA TYR A 108 7.60 13.20 -8.14
C TYR A 108 6.21 13.74 -7.78
N ARG A 109 6.01 15.07 -7.77
CA ARG A 109 4.70 15.66 -7.50
C ARG A 109 3.69 15.34 -8.60
N GLU A 110 4.13 15.32 -9.86
CA GLU A 110 3.27 14.97 -10.99
C GLU A 110 2.85 13.50 -10.92
N LEU A 111 3.79 12.61 -10.58
CA LEU A 111 3.49 11.19 -10.39
C LEU A 111 2.53 10.97 -9.22
N ASP A 112 2.79 11.60 -8.08
CA ASP A 112 1.93 11.50 -6.90
C ASP A 112 0.52 12.00 -7.22
N ALA A 113 0.39 13.16 -7.86
CA ALA A 113 -0.90 13.71 -8.29
C ALA A 113 -1.62 12.82 -9.34
N ALA A 114 -0.88 12.17 -10.22
CA ALA A 114 -1.45 11.23 -11.18
C ALA A 114 -1.91 9.93 -10.49
N LEU A 115 -1.13 9.44 -9.53
CA LEU A 115 -1.52 8.28 -8.70
C LEU A 115 -2.76 8.55 -7.87
N GLU A 116 -2.92 9.76 -7.32
CA GLU A 116 -4.12 10.15 -6.56
C GLU A 116 -5.38 10.14 -7.42
N LYS A 117 -5.27 10.53 -8.69
CA LYS A 117 -6.37 10.50 -9.66
C LYS A 117 -6.73 9.11 -10.16
N LEU A 118 -5.87 8.10 -9.90
CA LEU A 118 -6.21 6.72 -10.25
C LEU A 118 -7.31 6.18 -9.33
N PRO A 119 -8.30 5.44 -9.87
CA PRO A 119 -9.21 4.66 -9.03
C PRO A 119 -8.44 3.75 -8.07
N SER A 120 -8.88 3.69 -6.81
CA SER A 120 -8.17 3.02 -5.70
C SER A 120 -7.67 1.61 -6.04
N ARG A 121 -8.48 0.81 -6.74
CA ARG A 121 -8.13 -0.57 -7.17
C ARG A 121 -6.92 -0.64 -8.11
N TYR A 122 -6.66 0.40 -8.91
CA TYR A 122 -5.51 0.47 -9.81
C TYR A 122 -4.29 1.02 -9.10
N ARG A 123 -4.48 2.05 -8.26
CA ARG A 123 -3.42 2.59 -7.42
C ARG A 123 -2.86 1.51 -6.50
N GLU A 124 -3.72 0.73 -5.85
CA GLU A 124 -3.33 -0.30 -4.89
C GLU A 124 -2.40 -1.34 -5.53
N VAL A 125 -2.75 -1.90 -6.68
CA VAL A 125 -1.90 -2.93 -7.33
C VAL A 125 -0.56 -2.38 -7.80
N LEU A 126 -0.49 -1.10 -8.21
CA LEU A 126 0.79 -0.47 -8.56
C LEU A 126 1.65 -0.25 -7.32
N VAL A 127 1.04 0.23 -6.22
CA VAL A 127 1.76 0.45 -4.96
C VAL A 127 2.31 -0.87 -4.42
N LEU A 128 1.51 -1.93 -4.41
CA LEU A 128 1.94 -3.26 -3.97
C LEU A 128 3.08 -3.82 -4.83
N ALA A 129 3.02 -3.63 -6.15
CA ALA A 129 4.02 -4.17 -7.06
C ALA A 129 5.33 -3.36 -7.07
N VAL A 130 5.24 -2.02 -7.01
CA VAL A 130 6.41 -1.14 -7.24
C VAL A 130 7.06 -0.69 -5.93
N TRP A 131 6.25 -0.33 -4.93
CA TRP A 131 6.77 0.20 -3.66
C TRP A 131 6.85 -0.84 -2.54
N ASP A 132 5.94 -1.81 -2.56
CA ASP A 132 5.93 -2.89 -1.57
C ASP A 132 6.67 -4.14 -2.09
N ASP A 133 7.17 -4.11 -3.34
CA ASP A 133 7.96 -5.16 -3.98
C ASP A 133 7.33 -6.56 -3.79
N LEU A 134 6.02 -6.63 -4.06
CA LEU A 134 5.28 -7.88 -4.05
C LEU A 134 5.14 -8.41 -5.47
N ASP A 135 5.44 -9.68 -5.67
CA ASP A 135 5.18 -10.36 -6.93
C ASP A 135 3.67 -10.51 -7.20
N ARG A 136 3.32 -10.76 -8.45
CA ARG A 136 1.93 -10.79 -8.91
C ARG A 136 1.09 -11.89 -8.26
N GLU A 137 1.73 -13.02 -7.91
CA GLU A 137 1.08 -14.12 -7.22
C GLU A 137 0.75 -13.75 -5.78
N SER A 138 1.70 -13.14 -5.08
CA SER A 138 1.51 -12.60 -3.73
C SER A 138 0.42 -11.53 -3.70
N ILE A 139 0.38 -10.61 -4.68
CA ILE A 139 -0.69 -9.63 -4.80
C ILE A 139 -2.04 -10.30 -5.04
N ALA A 140 -2.10 -11.32 -5.89
CA ALA A 140 -3.32 -12.07 -6.18
C ALA A 140 -3.88 -12.74 -4.92
N ARG A 141 -3.01 -13.38 -4.15
CA ARG A 141 -3.37 -13.99 -2.85
C ARG A 141 -3.84 -12.94 -1.84
N LEU A 142 -3.13 -11.81 -1.75
CA LEU A 142 -3.48 -10.71 -0.83
C LEU A 142 -4.83 -10.08 -1.18
N GLU A 143 -5.11 -9.91 -2.48
CA GLU A 143 -6.36 -9.32 -2.97
C GLU A 143 -7.52 -10.32 -3.08
N GLY A 144 -7.26 -11.62 -2.95
CA GLY A 144 -8.27 -12.68 -3.08
C GLY A 144 -8.82 -12.82 -4.50
N VAL A 145 -7.97 -12.62 -5.51
CA VAL A 145 -8.33 -12.71 -6.94
C VAL A 145 -7.32 -13.57 -7.71
N SER A 146 -7.61 -13.93 -8.96
CA SER A 146 -6.67 -14.68 -9.78
C SER A 146 -5.48 -13.81 -10.22
N ARG A 147 -4.31 -14.44 -10.45
CA ARG A 147 -3.13 -13.79 -11.02
C ARG A 147 -3.46 -13.07 -12.34
N ALA A 148 -4.22 -13.72 -13.23
CA ALA A 148 -4.65 -13.11 -14.49
C ALA A 148 -5.48 -11.81 -14.28
N ALA A 149 -6.26 -11.73 -13.18
CA ALA A 149 -6.97 -10.51 -12.84
C ALA A 149 -6.01 -9.40 -12.39
N ILE A 150 -4.94 -9.75 -11.65
CA ILE A 150 -3.89 -8.79 -11.26
C ILE A 150 -3.11 -8.31 -12.48
N ASP A 151 -2.72 -9.19 -13.39
CA ASP A 151 -2.03 -8.81 -14.63
C ASP A 151 -2.83 -7.80 -15.45
N LYS A 152 -4.13 -8.06 -15.63
CA LYS A 152 -5.05 -7.13 -16.30
C LYS A 152 -5.19 -5.81 -15.53
N ARG A 153 -5.24 -5.85 -14.19
CA ARG A 153 -5.33 -4.61 -13.38
C ARG A 153 -4.07 -3.78 -13.49
N ILE A 154 -2.88 -4.39 -13.38
CA ILE A 154 -1.59 -3.71 -13.51
C ILE A 154 -1.46 -3.07 -14.89
N SER A 155 -1.72 -3.82 -15.97
CA SER A 155 -1.67 -3.30 -17.34
C SER A 155 -2.61 -2.08 -17.53
N ARG A 156 -3.85 -2.17 -17.04
CA ARG A 156 -4.82 -1.06 -17.11
C ARG A 156 -4.40 0.11 -16.22
N ALA A 157 -3.77 -0.15 -15.08
CA ALA A 157 -3.26 0.87 -14.17
C ALA A 157 -2.15 1.68 -14.85
N TYR A 158 -1.18 1.03 -15.47
CA TYR A 158 -0.11 1.70 -16.24
C TYR A 158 -0.67 2.52 -17.40
N THR A 159 -1.60 1.97 -18.17
CA THR A 159 -2.25 2.70 -19.27
C THR A 159 -2.97 3.97 -18.79
N LYS A 160 -3.66 3.88 -17.65
CA LYS A 160 -4.36 5.04 -17.08
C LYS A 160 -3.38 6.06 -16.51
N LEU A 161 -2.34 5.60 -15.81
CA LEU A 161 -1.30 6.45 -15.25
C LEU A 161 -0.57 7.23 -16.35
N ALA A 162 -0.15 6.55 -17.42
CA ALA A 162 0.46 7.19 -18.58
C ALA A 162 -0.45 8.27 -19.20
N ARG A 163 -1.76 8.00 -19.34
CA ARG A 163 -2.71 9.00 -19.83
C ARG A 163 -2.84 10.22 -18.89
N LEU A 164 -2.76 10.02 -17.58
CA LEU A 164 -2.83 11.11 -16.61
C LEU A 164 -1.56 11.96 -16.63
N MET A 165 -0.40 11.32 -16.75
CA MET A 165 0.89 12.01 -16.86
C MET A 165 1.03 12.76 -18.19
N ASN A 166 0.69 12.15 -19.33
CA ASN A 166 0.76 12.80 -20.65
C ASN A 166 -0.22 13.98 -20.82
N ARG A 167 -1.21 14.13 -19.96
CA ARG A 167 -2.08 15.32 -19.94
C ARG A 167 -1.44 16.52 -19.27
N HIS A 168 -0.36 16.34 -18.53
CA HIS A 168 0.34 17.39 -17.78
C HIS A 168 1.70 17.73 -18.37
N THR A 169 2.23 16.89 -19.28
CA THR A 169 3.52 17.13 -19.94
C THR A 169 3.27 17.89 -21.25
N PRO A 170 3.99 19.00 -21.53
CA PRO A 170 4.05 19.55 -22.89
C PRO A 170 4.52 18.47 -23.85
N ARG A 171 4.07 18.52 -25.09
CA ARG A 171 4.13 17.48 -26.11
C ARG A 171 5.50 16.84 -26.45
N ASP A 172 6.58 17.23 -25.78
CA ASP A 172 7.95 16.88 -26.14
C ASP A 172 8.62 15.81 -25.25
N GLN A 173 7.96 15.29 -24.21
CA GLN A 173 8.52 14.17 -23.40
C GLN A 173 7.50 13.03 -23.30
N VAL A 174 7.67 12.03 -24.15
CA VAL A 174 6.90 10.78 -24.11
C VAL A 174 7.46 9.90 -23.00
N PHE A 175 6.68 9.65 -21.96
CA PHE A 175 7.02 8.68 -20.91
C PHE A 175 6.91 7.26 -21.47
N VAL A 176 8.06 6.60 -21.66
CA VAL A 176 8.14 5.20 -22.08
C VAL A 176 8.05 4.31 -20.86
N VAL A 177 6.98 3.54 -20.78
CA VAL A 177 6.80 2.51 -19.75
C VAL A 177 7.85 1.41 -19.98
N PRO A 178 8.69 1.05 -18.99
CA PRO A 178 9.60 -0.07 -19.13
C PRO A 178 8.80 -1.35 -19.39
N GLN A 179 9.01 -1.96 -20.53
CA GLN A 179 8.51 -3.30 -20.79
C GLN A 179 9.39 -4.25 -19.97
N THR A 180 8.82 -4.94 -19.00
CA THR A 180 9.48 -6.08 -18.38
C THR A 180 9.66 -7.14 -19.45
N THR A 181 10.86 -7.18 -20.01
CA THR A 181 11.30 -8.24 -20.92
C THR A 181 11.33 -9.53 -20.11
N GLU A 182 10.40 -10.43 -20.39
CA GLU A 182 10.54 -11.83 -20.03
C GLU A 182 11.69 -12.37 -20.90
N GLU A 183 12.90 -12.37 -20.39
CA GLU A 183 13.96 -13.20 -20.95
C GLU A 183 13.62 -14.65 -20.63
N GLY A 184 12.96 -15.30 -21.58
CA GLY A 184 12.92 -16.74 -21.70
C GLY A 184 14.34 -17.24 -21.94
N GLY A 185 15.00 -17.74 -20.93
CA GLY A 185 16.23 -18.51 -21.05
C GLY A 185 15.88 -19.95 -21.37
N ASP A 186 15.79 -20.26 -22.65
CA ASP A 186 16.12 -21.60 -23.14
C ASP A 186 17.65 -21.75 -23.09
N LEU A 187 18.14 -22.72 -22.30
CA LEU A 187 19.21 -23.71 -22.62
C LEU A 187 19.41 -24.61 -21.39
#